data_d7b96f3113dd216afc7374fe6b89665b
#
_entry.id   d7b96f3113dd216afc7374fe6b89665b
#
_cell.length_a   1.000
_cell.length_b   1.000
_cell.length_c   1.000
_cell.angle_alpha   90.00
_cell.angle_beta   90.00
_cell.angle_gamma   90.00
#
_symmetry.space_group_name_H-M   'P 1'
#
loop_
_entity.id
_entity.type
_entity.pdbx_description
1 polymer ?
#
loop_
_entity_poly.entity_id
_entity_poly.type
_entity_poly.pdbx_seq_one_letter_code
_entity_poly.pdbx_strand_id
1 'polypeptide(L)'
;MKRQMDDGALKEIRQQIIDSDETRRGVSLMFFKNEKHLDSSEALERAVKNILRIESFADNRDFQYLYVLQCHKPKLIILCENLYFLKMPEKARKSDIELWYAGGRNIDKLRYAQNRDLPVYYLCDWDHDGLDIYRSVKEKIPHIELLTPNGKRSDIVKTEHKSLWRNPGTPSLLSGLSADLFTKDQRQLIEVLIKENAWIVEESNNLPALVNTIQL
;
A
#
# COMPACT_ATOMS: atom_id res chain seq x y z
N MET A 1 -19.93 -39.88 -19.30
CA MET A 1 -20.13 -40.33 -17.90
C MET A 1 -19.78 -39.18 -16.96
N LYS A 2 -20.78 -38.39 -16.53
CA LYS A 2 -20.59 -37.38 -15.50
C LYS A 2 -20.42 -38.11 -14.16
N ARG A 3 -19.19 -38.21 -13.63
CA ARG A 3 -19.02 -38.57 -12.23
C ARG A 3 -19.66 -37.44 -11.42
N GLN A 4 -20.78 -37.71 -10.78
CA GLN A 4 -21.26 -36.86 -9.68
C GLN A 4 -20.17 -36.94 -8.60
N MET A 5 -19.48 -35.82 -8.38
CA MET A 5 -18.65 -35.73 -7.21
C MET A 5 -19.57 -35.74 -5.98
N ASP A 6 -19.28 -36.61 -5.03
CA ASP A 6 -19.98 -36.66 -3.77
C ASP A 6 -19.87 -35.28 -3.04
N ASP A 7 -21.00 -34.80 -2.52
CA ASP A 7 -21.05 -33.52 -1.78
C ASP A 7 -20.08 -33.50 -0.59
N GLY A 8 -19.76 -34.68 -0.02
CA GLY A 8 -18.76 -34.83 1.01
C GLY A 8 -17.34 -34.49 0.52
N ALA A 9 -16.94 -35.05 -0.60
CA ALA A 9 -15.63 -34.81 -1.22
C ALA A 9 -15.46 -33.33 -1.64
N LEU A 10 -16.53 -32.69 -2.13
CA LEU A 10 -16.50 -31.27 -2.46
C LEU A 10 -16.34 -30.38 -1.22
N LYS A 11 -16.95 -30.75 -0.08
CA LYS A 11 -16.77 -30.03 1.19
C LYS A 11 -15.35 -30.14 1.71
N GLU A 12 -14.76 -31.32 1.65
CA GLU A 12 -13.37 -31.55 2.07
C GLU A 12 -12.39 -30.74 1.22
N ILE A 13 -12.53 -30.82 -0.11
CA ILE A 13 -11.67 -30.06 -1.04
C ILE A 13 -11.83 -28.54 -0.83
N ARG A 14 -13.06 -28.08 -0.66
CA ARG A 14 -13.33 -26.67 -0.36
C ARG A 14 -12.66 -26.24 0.93
N GLN A 15 -12.79 -27.04 1.99
CA GLN A 15 -12.18 -26.73 3.28
C GLN A 15 -10.64 -26.72 3.16
N GLN A 16 -10.07 -27.70 2.48
CA GLN A 16 -8.63 -27.74 2.22
C GLN A 16 -8.14 -26.49 1.47
N ILE A 17 -8.85 -26.01 0.46
CA ILE A 17 -8.51 -24.80 -0.30
C ILE A 17 -8.58 -23.56 0.58
N ILE A 18 -9.60 -23.49 1.45
CA ILE A 18 -9.75 -22.36 2.39
C ILE A 18 -8.65 -22.37 3.44
N ASP A 19 -8.36 -23.52 4.04
CA ASP A 19 -7.39 -23.66 5.12
C ASP A 19 -5.95 -23.46 4.63
N SER A 20 -5.65 -23.91 3.41
CA SER A 20 -4.32 -23.71 2.80
C SER A 20 -4.15 -22.36 2.13
N ASP A 21 -5.22 -21.55 2.03
CA ASP A 21 -5.23 -20.28 1.29
C ASP A 21 -4.67 -20.47 -0.14
N GLU A 22 -5.22 -21.46 -0.85
CA GLU A 22 -4.65 -21.98 -2.09
C GLU A 22 -4.79 -20.99 -3.25
N THR A 23 -3.78 -20.95 -4.11
CA THR A 23 -3.72 -20.11 -5.28
C THR A 23 -4.55 -20.66 -6.43
N ARG A 24 -4.91 -19.83 -7.42
CA ARG A 24 -5.59 -20.26 -8.64
C ARG A 24 -4.80 -21.38 -9.35
N ARG A 25 -3.48 -21.28 -9.41
CA ARG A 25 -2.62 -22.29 -10.03
C ARG A 25 -2.58 -23.58 -9.22
N GLY A 26 -2.55 -23.49 -7.89
CA GLY A 26 -2.63 -24.66 -7.04
C GLY A 26 -3.96 -25.39 -7.20
N VAL A 27 -5.07 -24.66 -7.17
CA VAL A 27 -6.40 -25.24 -7.45
C VAL A 27 -6.46 -25.84 -8.86
N SER A 28 -5.89 -25.15 -9.86
CA SER A 28 -5.82 -25.67 -11.24
C SER A 28 -5.07 -26.99 -11.31
N LEU A 29 -3.94 -27.10 -10.60
CA LEU A 29 -3.17 -28.33 -10.53
C LEU A 29 -3.92 -29.47 -9.84
N MET A 30 -4.63 -29.16 -8.74
CA MET A 30 -5.43 -30.15 -8.00
C MET A 30 -6.52 -30.79 -8.87
N PHE A 31 -7.27 -29.97 -9.59
CA PHE A 31 -8.42 -30.44 -10.37
C PHE A 31 -8.08 -30.95 -11.77
N PHE A 32 -7.16 -30.25 -12.45
CA PHE A 32 -6.91 -30.47 -13.88
C PHE A 32 -5.56 -31.09 -14.17
N LYS A 33 -4.70 -31.28 -13.14
CA LYS A 33 -3.32 -31.74 -13.30
C LYS A 33 -2.47 -30.85 -14.22
N ASN A 34 -2.91 -29.58 -14.37
CA ASN A 34 -2.26 -28.54 -15.16
C ASN A 34 -2.39 -27.21 -14.42
N GLU A 35 -1.28 -26.64 -13.99
CA GLU A 35 -1.25 -25.41 -13.20
C GLU A 35 -1.82 -24.17 -13.92
N LYS A 36 -1.78 -24.18 -15.26
CA LYS A 36 -2.24 -23.06 -16.10
C LYS A 36 -3.63 -23.24 -16.69
N HIS A 37 -4.32 -24.33 -16.38
CA HIS A 37 -5.60 -24.62 -17.04
C HIS A 37 -6.67 -23.57 -16.72
N LEU A 38 -6.74 -23.08 -15.50
CA LEU A 38 -7.64 -22.00 -15.11
C LEU A 38 -7.23 -20.63 -15.68
N ASP A 39 -5.97 -20.44 -16.05
CA ASP A 39 -5.50 -19.18 -16.68
C ASP A 39 -6.08 -19.00 -18.09
N SER A 40 -6.53 -20.08 -18.72
CA SER A 40 -6.99 -20.08 -20.10
C SER A 40 -8.44 -19.59 -20.29
N SER A 41 -9.24 -19.50 -19.21
CA SER A 41 -10.67 -19.18 -19.34
C SER A 41 -11.25 -18.59 -18.04
N GLU A 42 -11.64 -17.33 -18.08
CA GLU A 42 -12.36 -16.68 -16.98
C GLU A 42 -13.71 -17.37 -16.65
N ALA A 43 -14.37 -17.94 -17.68
CA ALA A 43 -15.62 -18.66 -17.48
C ALA A 43 -15.40 -19.94 -16.66
N LEU A 44 -14.30 -20.64 -16.92
CA LEU A 44 -13.93 -21.85 -16.17
C LEU A 44 -13.53 -21.48 -14.73
N GLU A 45 -12.74 -20.42 -14.54
CA GLU A 45 -12.38 -19.91 -13.21
C GLU A 45 -13.64 -19.58 -12.39
N ARG A 46 -14.58 -18.84 -12.99
CA ARG A 46 -15.85 -18.50 -12.36
C ARG A 46 -16.68 -19.72 -12.00
N ALA A 47 -16.73 -20.72 -12.89
CA ALA A 47 -17.44 -21.97 -12.63
C ALA A 47 -16.82 -22.73 -11.43
N VAL A 48 -15.50 -22.81 -11.36
CA VAL A 48 -14.78 -23.45 -10.25
C VAL A 48 -15.05 -22.72 -8.93
N LYS A 49 -14.94 -21.37 -8.91
CA LYS A 49 -15.27 -20.55 -7.72
C LYS A 49 -16.70 -20.80 -7.24
N ASN A 50 -17.67 -20.87 -8.16
CA ASN A 50 -19.07 -21.14 -7.81
C ASN A 50 -19.26 -22.55 -7.24
N ILE A 51 -18.61 -23.57 -7.80
CA ILE A 51 -18.68 -24.95 -7.31
C ILE A 51 -18.07 -25.03 -5.89
N LEU A 52 -16.93 -24.40 -5.70
CA LEU A 52 -16.22 -24.36 -4.42
C LEU A 52 -16.85 -23.38 -3.41
N ARG A 53 -17.76 -22.50 -3.87
CA ARG A 53 -18.38 -21.43 -3.07
C ARG A 53 -17.32 -20.55 -2.38
N ILE A 54 -16.29 -20.14 -3.14
CA ILE A 54 -15.26 -19.20 -2.71
C ILE A 54 -15.37 -17.90 -3.52
N GLU A 55 -15.03 -16.77 -2.91
CA GLU A 55 -15.10 -15.47 -3.58
C GLU A 55 -13.87 -15.24 -4.46
N SER A 56 -12.68 -15.60 -3.96
CA SER A 56 -11.43 -15.41 -4.67
C SER A 56 -10.40 -16.48 -4.29
N PHE A 57 -9.47 -16.74 -5.19
CA PHE A 57 -8.24 -17.48 -4.87
C PHE A 57 -7.21 -16.55 -4.20
N ALA A 58 -6.20 -17.14 -3.54
CA ALA A 58 -5.16 -16.40 -2.84
C ALA A 58 -4.36 -15.47 -3.76
N ASP A 59 -4.09 -15.87 -4.99
CA ASP A 59 -3.32 -15.04 -5.95
C ASP A 59 -3.98 -13.70 -6.30
N ASN A 60 -5.29 -13.55 -6.15
CA ASN A 60 -5.92 -12.22 -6.25
C ASN A 60 -5.51 -11.29 -5.10
N ARG A 61 -4.94 -11.85 -4.02
CA ARG A 61 -4.38 -11.16 -2.87
C ARG A 61 -2.86 -11.02 -2.98
N ASP A 62 -2.21 -11.89 -3.77
CA ASP A 62 -0.75 -12.05 -3.82
C ASP A 62 -0.01 -11.05 -4.72
N PHE A 63 -0.73 -10.24 -5.52
CA PHE A 63 -0.08 -9.08 -6.16
C PHE A 63 0.35 -8.02 -5.14
N GLN A 64 0.43 -8.41 -3.89
CA GLN A 64 0.59 -7.53 -2.75
C GLN A 64 1.85 -7.90 -1.96
N TYR A 65 3.02 -7.78 -2.60
CA TYR A 65 4.27 -7.92 -1.88
C TYR A 65 4.68 -6.63 -1.18
N LEU A 66 5.02 -6.74 0.10
CA LEU A 66 5.68 -5.69 0.83
C LEU A 66 7.18 -5.78 0.57
N TYR A 67 7.74 -4.76 -0.06
CA TYR A 67 9.19 -4.66 -0.19
C TYR A 67 9.77 -4.07 1.08
N VAL A 68 10.77 -4.73 1.64
CA VAL A 68 11.47 -4.30 2.85
C VAL A 68 12.94 -4.15 2.54
N LEU A 69 13.45 -2.92 2.67
CA LEU A 69 14.87 -2.66 2.75
C LEU A 69 15.29 -2.74 4.22
N GLN A 70 15.78 -3.90 4.61
CA GLN A 70 16.15 -4.19 6.00
C GLN A 70 17.33 -3.33 6.47
N CYS A 71 17.23 -2.88 7.72
CA CYS A 71 18.32 -2.31 8.49
C CYS A 71 18.69 -3.27 9.62
N HIS A 72 19.99 -3.37 9.97
CA HIS A 72 20.44 -4.32 10.99
C HIS A 72 19.92 -3.99 12.39
N LYS A 73 19.88 -2.69 12.73
CA LYS A 73 19.37 -2.18 14.03
C LYS A 73 18.49 -0.95 13.77
N PRO A 74 17.30 -1.14 13.22
CA PRO A 74 16.45 -0.01 12.91
C PRO A 74 15.93 0.66 14.18
N LYS A 75 15.90 1.97 14.19
CA LYS A 75 15.25 2.80 15.22
C LYS A 75 13.80 3.08 14.86
N LEU A 76 13.48 3.09 13.58
CA LEU A 76 12.16 3.35 13.06
C LEU A 76 11.97 2.73 11.67
N ILE A 77 10.72 2.66 11.25
CA ILE A 77 10.31 2.19 9.93
C ILE A 77 9.70 3.38 9.17
N ILE A 78 10.09 3.55 7.90
CA ILE A 78 9.42 4.49 6.99
C ILE A 78 8.79 3.68 5.86
N LEU A 79 7.46 3.74 5.78
CA LEU A 79 6.70 3.25 4.65
C LEU A 79 6.68 4.35 3.57
N CYS A 80 7.32 4.08 2.45
CA CYS A 80 7.39 4.98 1.30
C CYS A 80 6.24 4.68 0.33
N GLU A 81 5.68 5.72 -0.27
CA GLU A 81 4.72 5.57 -1.37
C GLU A 81 5.42 5.08 -2.64
N ASN A 82 6.64 5.55 -2.89
CA ASN A 82 7.44 5.24 -4.07
C ASN A 82 8.67 4.39 -3.75
N LEU A 83 9.21 3.70 -4.78
CA LEU A 83 10.40 2.84 -4.63
C LEU A 83 11.73 3.62 -4.58
N TYR A 84 11.70 4.94 -4.72
CA TYR A 84 12.91 5.74 -4.91
C TYR A 84 13.94 5.55 -3.80
N PHE A 85 13.54 5.73 -2.54
CA PHE A 85 14.47 5.62 -1.40
C PHE A 85 14.97 4.19 -1.18
N LEU A 86 14.17 3.18 -1.52
CA LEU A 86 14.57 1.79 -1.41
C LEU A 86 15.69 1.41 -2.40
N LYS A 87 15.86 2.19 -3.48
CA LYS A 87 16.98 2.03 -4.44
C LYS A 87 18.30 2.61 -3.92
N MET A 88 18.27 3.32 -2.79
CA MET A 88 19.45 3.96 -2.19
C MET A 88 19.70 3.46 -0.76
N PRO A 89 20.03 2.17 -0.58
CA PRO A 89 20.06 1.51 0.73
C PRO A 89 21.03 2.16 1.74
N GLU A 90 22.13 2.69 1.28
CA GLU A 90 23.16 3.26 2.15
C GLU A 90 22.66 4.49 2.94
N LYS A 91 21.80 5.31 2.34
CA LYS A 91 21.24 6.48 3.02
C LYS A 91 20.35 6.08 4.21
N ALA A 92 19.49 5.09 4.00
CA ALA A 92 18.60 4.60 5.03
C ALA A 92 19.38 3.88 6.16
N ARG A 93 20.28 2.95 5.78
CA ARG A 93 21.05 2.16 6.74
C ARG A 93 21.96 3.00 7.63
N LYS A 94 22.60 4.05 7.08
CA LYS A 94 23.43 5.00 7.86
C LYS A 94 22.63 5.82 8.88
N SER A 95 21.33 5.91 8.70
CA SER A 95 20.41 6.63 9.60
C SER A 95 19.60 5.70 10.50
N ASP A 96 19.93 4.40 10.53
CA ASP A 96 19.20 3.35 11.27
C ASP A 96 17.71 3.27 10.90
N ILE A 97 17.41 3.45 9.62
CA ILE A 97 16.03 3.41 9.08
C ILE A 97 15.82 2.11 8.33
N GLU A 98 14.72 1.42 8.63
CA GLU A 98 14.16 0.39 7.75
C GLU A 98 13.15 1.01 6.81
N LEU A 99 13.24 0.72 5.52
CA LEU A 99 12.30 1.24 4.53
C LEU A 99 11.35 0.14 4.06
N TRP A 100 10.08 0.48 3.99
CA TRP A 100 9.01 -0.34 3.44
C TRP A 100 8.40 0.33 2.21
N TYR A 101 7.90 -0.49 1.28
CA TYR A 101 7.15 -0.03 0.12
C TYR A 101 5.98 -0.96 -0.15
N ALA A 102 4.79 -0.40 -0.21
CA ALA A 102 3.56 -1.17 -0.40
C ALA A 102 2.98 -1.10 -1.82
N GLY A 103 3.41 -0.15 -2.65
CA GLY A 103 2.91 -0.02 -4.02
C GLY A 103 1.72 0.90 -4.16
N GLY A 104 1.84 2.14 -3.69
CA GLY A 104 0.81 3.15 -3.82
C GLY A 104 -0.53 2.72 -3.19
N ARG A 105 -1.60 2.70 -3.98
CA ARG A 105 -2.95 2.32 -3.50
C ARG A 105 -3.10 0.84 -3.13
N ASN A 106 -2.15 -0.02 -3.47
CA ASN A 106 -2.21 -1.45 -3.18
C ASN A 106 -1.70 -1.76 -1.76
N ILE A 107 -2.44 -1.38 -0.75
CA ILE A 107 -2.05 -1.39 0.66
C ILE A 107 -2.59 -2.56 1.49
N ASP A 108 -3.39 -3.45 0.92
CA ASP A 108 -4.02 -4.53 1.69
C ASP A 108 -3.03 -5.49 2.34
N LYS A 109 -1.85 -5.66 1.76
CA LYS A 109 -0.72 -6.41 2.31
C LYS A 109 -0.24 -5.87 3.66
N LEU A 110 -0.45 -4.59 3.94
CA LEU A 110 -0.01 -3.96 5.19
C LEU A 110 -0.68 -4.57 6.43
N ARG A 111 -1.83 -5.24 6.28
CA ARG A 111 -2.48 -5.99 7.37
C ARG A 111 -1.60 -7.11 7.95
N TYR A 112 -0.65 -7.59 7.18
CA TYR A 112 0.28 -8.65 7.58
C TYR A 112 1.66 -8.10 8.01
N ALA A 113 1.86 -6.79 7.91
CA ALA A 113 3.13 -6.17 8.27
C ALA A 113 3.33 -6.18 9.79
N GLN A 114 4.51 -6.58 10.22
CA GLN A 114 4.91 -6.60 11.63
C GLN A 114 5.96 -5.52 11.87
N ASN A 115 5.60 -4.48 12.59
CA ASN A 115 6.48 -3.35 12.90
C ASN A 115 7.49 -3.61 14.02
N ARG A 116 7.44 -4.75 14.68
CA ARG A 116 8.38 -5.16 15.74
C ARG A 116 8.51 -4.12 16.86
N ASP A 117 7.39 -3.50 17.23
CA ASP A 117 7.31 -2.43 18.24
C ASP A 117 8.13 -1.17 17.92
N LEU A 118 8.50 -0.98 16.66
CA LEU A 118 9.18 0.21 16.19
C LEU A 118 8.16 1.30 15.79
N PRO A 119 8.51 2.58 15.96
CA PRO A 119 7.74 3.67 15.38
C PRO A 119 7.65 3.54 13.86
N VAL A 120 6.46 3.75 13.31
CA VAL A 120 6.21 3.65 11.86
C VAL A 120 5.75 5.00 11.33
N TYR A 121 6.39 5.46 10.28
CA TYR A 121 6.07 6.72 9.61
C TYR A 121 5.72 6.47 8.15
N TYR A 122 4.87 7.33 7.60
CA TYR A 122 4.53 7.34 6.17
C TYR A 122 5.17 8.52 5.47
N LEU A 123 5.87 8.24 4.38
CA LEU A 123 6.45 9.22 3.47
C LEU A 123 5.79 9.06 2.12
N CYS A 124 5.24 10.15 1.58
CA CYS A 124 4.48 10.15 0.34
C CYS A 124 4.67 11.45 -0.42
N ASP A 125 4.13 11.48 -1.62
CA ASP A 125 3.86 12.71 -2.33
C ASP A 125 2.85 13.55 -1.52
N TRP A 126 3.17 14.82 -1.33
CA TRP A 126 2.24 15.77 -0.70
C TRP A 126 1.38 16.43 -1.77
N ASP A 127 0.51 15.63 -2.33
CA ASP A 127 -0.58 15.97 -3.23
C ASP A 127 -1.89 15.35 -2.72
N HIS A 128 -2.97 15.49 -3.47
CA HIS A 128 -4.26 14.96 -3.07
C HIS A 128 -4.24 13.42 -2.94
N ASP A 129 -3.62 12.72 -3.90
CA ASP A 129 -3.66 11.26 -3.95
C ASP A 129 -2.77 10.62 -2.89
N GLY A 130 -1.56 11.13 -2.68
CA GLY A 130 -0.64 10.62 -1.64
C GLY A 130 -1.24 10.77 -0.23
N LEU A 131 -1.90 11.92 0.04
CA LEU A 131 -2.57 12.15 1.33
C LEU A 131 -3.86 11.32 1.49
N ASP A 132 -4.57 11.01 0.40
CA ASP A 132 -5.72 10.10 0.43
C ASP A 132 -5.26 8.63 0.66
N ILE A 133 -4.12 8.24 0.07
CA ILE A 133 -3.49 6.94 0.35
C ILE A 133 -3.08 6.85 1.82
N TYR A 134 -2.52 7.92 2.42
CA TYR A 134 -2.19 7.95 3.85
C TYR A 134 -3.40 7.62 4.73
N ARG A 135 -4.59 8.15 4.44
CA ARG A 135 -5.82 7.79 5.14
C ARG A 135 -6.03 6.28 5.16
N SER A 136 -5.94 5.67 3.98
CA SER A 136 -6.15 4.23 3.82
C SER A 136 -5.03 3.39 4.48
N VAL A 137 -3.79 3.88 4.47
CA VAL A 137 -2.65 3.27 5.18
C VAL A 137 -2.88 3.31 6.69
N LYS A 138 -3.37 4.43 7.23
CA LYS A 138 -3.66 4.59 8.65
C LYS A 138 -4.77 3.66 9.15
N GLU A 139 -5.72 3.29 8.29
CA GLU A 139 -6.73 2.25 8.60
C GLU A 139 -6.09 0.86 8.80
N LYS A 140 -4.99 0.56 8.10
CA LYS A 140 -4.27 -0.72 8.20
C LYS A 140 -3.23 -0.72 9.34
N ILE A 141 -2.59 0.42 9.57
CA ILE A 141 -1.57 0.63 10.60
C ILE A 141 -1.99 1.86 11.44
N PRO A 142 -2.87 1.70 12.45
CA PRO A 142 -3.47 2.84 13.17
C PRO A 142 -2.46 3.78 13.87
N HIS A 143 -1.29 3.26 14.23
CA HIS A 143 -0.23 4.01 14.91
C HIS A 143 0.78 4.67 13.95
N ILE A 144 0.61 4.52 12.62
CA ILE A 144 1.49 5.17 11.65
C ILE A 144 1.30 6.69 11.67
N GLU A 145 2.37 7.42 11.59
CA GLU A 145 2.36 8.88 11.52
C GLU A 145 2.83 9.39 10.17
N LEU A 146 2.20 10.47 9.69
CA LEU A 146 2.61 11.12 8.46
C LEU A 146 3.85 11.97 8.69
N LEU A 147 4.90 11.77 7.89
CA LEU A 147 6.07 12.66 7.89
C LEU A 147 5.73 13.97 7.19
N THR A 148 6.02 15.08 7.87
CA THR A 148 5.97 16.39 7.23
C THR A 148 7.19 16.54 6.31
N PRO A 149 7.00 16.83 5.01
CA PRO A 149 8.09 16.82 4.05
C PRO A 149 9.04 18.01 4.25
N ASN A 150 10.30 17.81 3.91
CA ASN A 150 11.33 18.85 3.83
C ASN A 150 11.79 19.10 2.38
N GLY A 151 11.09 18.54 1.42
CA GLY A 151 11.34 18.67 -0.01
C GLY A 151 10.88 20.02 -0.58
N LYS A 152 11.23 20.26 -1.82
CA LYS A 152 10.87 21.49 -2.53
C LYS A 152 9.44 21.40 -3.09
N ARG A 153 8.72 22.53 -3.00
CA ARG A 153 7.42 22.69 -3.67
C ARG A 153 7.61 22.80 -5.17
N SER A 154 6.71 22.16 -5.91
CA SER A 154 6.65 22.20 -7.38
C SER A 154 5.24 22.59 -7.82
N ASP A 155 5.14 23.34 -8.90
CA ASP A 155 3.86 23.73 -9.49
C ASP A 155 3.24 22.55 -10.24
N ILE A 156 1.98 22.22 -9.92
CA ILE A 156 1.26 21.07 -10.51
C ILE A 156 1.16 21.20 -12.02
N VAL A 157 0.81 22.39 -12.53
CA VAL A 157 0.63 22.61 -13.96
C VAL A 157 1.97 22.53 -14.72
N LYS A 158 3.01 23.16 -14.17
CA LYS A 158 4.33 23.15 -14.83
C LYS A 158 4.97 21.76 -14.86
N THR A 159 4.61 20.90 -13.91
CA THR A 159 5.14 19.53 -13.86
C THR A 159 4.22 18.51 -14.51
N GLU A 160 3.09 18.96 -15.10
CA GLU A 160 2.06 18.09 -15.70
C GLU A 160 1.59 16.97 -14.74
N HIS A 161 1.58 17.32 -13.44
CA HIS A 161 1.23 16.37 -12.39
C HIS A 161 -0.25 15.97 -12.47
N LYS A 162 -0.55 14.68 -12.30
CA LYS A 162 -1.90 14.14 -12.52
C LYS A 162 -2.81 14.24 -11.29
N SER A 163 -2.24 14.23 -10.11
CA SER A 163 -3.00 14.38 -8.86
C SER A 163 -3.29 15.86 -8.62
N LEU A 164 -4.54 16.23 -8.79
CA LEU A 164 -4.99 17.63 -8.70
C LEU A 164 -5.74 17.88 -7.39
N TRP A 165 -5.49 19.04 -6.78
CA TRP A 165 -6.29 19.50 -5.64
C TRP A 165 -7.75 19.71 -6.05
N ARG A 166 -8.66 19.24 -5.22
CA ARG A 166 -10.10 19.48 -5.38
C ARG A 166 -10.46 20.83 -4.74
N ASN A 167 -11.34 21.58 -5.39
CA ASN A 167 -11.83 22.86 -4.86
C ASN A 167 -10.72 23.84 -4.45
N PRO A 168 -9.78 24.20 -5.34
CA PRO A 168 -8.63 25.04 -4.99
C PRO A 168 -9.03 26.45 -4.49
N GLY A 169 -10.26 26.90 -4.78
CA GLY A 169 -10.81 28.16 -4.27
C GLY A 169 -11.17 28.17 -2.78
N THR A 170 -11.17 27.01 -2.12
CA THR A 170 -11.49 26.85 -0.68
C THR A 170 -10.46 25.97 0.03
N PRO A 171 -9.21 26.47 0.22
CA PRO A 171 -8.12 25.68 0.82
C PRO A 171 -8.43 25.10 2.19
N SER A 172 -9.23 25.83 3.00
CA SER A 172 -9.64 25.38 4.34
C SER A 172 -10.46 24.09 4.36
N LEU A 173 -11.02 23.67 3.22
CA LEU A 173 -11.69 22.38 3.08
C LEU A 173 -10.70 21.22 2.82
N LEU A 174 -9.41 21.50 2.82
CA LEU A 174 -8.32 20.52 2.62
C LEU A 174 -8.55 19.58 1.43
N SER A 175 -9.17 20.12 0.35
CA SER A 175 -9.49 19.32 -0.85
C SER A 175 -10.41 18.11 -0.59
N GLY A 176 -11.17 18.13 0.51
CA GLY A 176 -12.02 17.02 0.95
C GLY A 176 -11.31 15.94 1.77
N LEU A 177 -10.05 16.17 2.14
CA LEU A 177 -9.33 15.30 3.06
C LEU A 177 -9.80 15.51 4.50
N SER A 178 -9.79 14.47 5.31
CA SER A 178 -10.23 14.49 6.72
C SER A 178 -9.22 15.23 7.58
N ALA A 179 -9.61 16.34 8.17
CA ALA A 179 -8.72 17.25 8.91
C ALA A 179 -8.13 16.63 10.19
N ASP A 180 -8.81 15.65 10.76
CA ASP A 180 -8.40 14.91 11.98
C ASP A 180 -7.20 13.99 11.76
N LEU A 181 -6.88 13.67 10.49
CA LEU A 181 -5.70 12.87 10.15
C LEU A 181 -4.40 13.65 10.25
N PHE A 182 -4.45 14.98 10.29
CA PHE A 182 -3.30 15.85 10.17
C PHE A 182 -3.11 16.72 11.41
N THR A 183 -1.86 16.94 11.78
CA THR A 183 -1.51 17.95 12.80
C THR A 183 -1.88 19.36 12.34
N LYS A 184 -1.89 20.32 13.24
CA LYS A 184 -2.16 21.72 12.89
C LYS A 184 -1.21 22.24 11.81
N ASP A 185 0.09 21.96 11.96
CA ASP A 185 1.12 22.45 11.04
C ASP A 185 1.01 21.74 9.66
N GLN A 186 0.68 20.45 9.65
CA GLN A 186 0.40 19.71 8.42
C GLN A 186 -0.80 20.27 7.66
N ARG A 187 -1.89 20.59 8.37
CA ARG A 187 -3.06 21.25 7.74
C ARG A 187 -2.70 22.59 7.12
N GLN A 188 -1.94 23.42 7.84
CA GLN A 188 -1.48 24.71 7.31
C GLN A 188 -0.64 24.52 6.03
N LEU A 189 0.25 23.53 6.02
CA LEU A 189 1.03 23.23 4.82
C LEU A 189 0.15 22.78 3.67
N ILE A 190 -0.84 21.89 3.91
CA ILE A 190 -1.79 21.44 2.89
C ILE A 190 -2.59 22.63 2.31
N GLU A 191 -3.09 23.52 3.16
CA GLU A 191 -3.80 24.74 2.73
C GLU A 191 -2.93 25.62 1.82
N VAL A 192 -1.65 25.78 2.17
CA VAL A 192 -0.69 26.53 1.35
C VAL A 192 -0.47 25.84 0.00
N LEU A 193 -0.29 24.52 -0.04
CA LEU A 193 -0.10 23.77 -1.27
C LEU A 193 -1.33 23.87 -2.18
N ILE A 194 -2.53 23.78 -1.62
CA ILE A 194 -3.78 23.96 -2.36
C ILE A 194 -3.86 25.38 -2.95
N LYS A 195 -3.57 26.41 -2.14
CA LYS A 195 -3.63 27.82 -2.56
C LYS A 195 -2.62 28.13 -3.66
N GLU A 196 -1.44 27.57 -3.58
CA GLU A 196 -0.36 27.76 -4.55
C GLU A 196 -0.49 26.86 -5.77
N ASN A 197 -1.47 25.93 -5.78
CA ASN A 197 -1.58 24.84 -6.75
C ASN A 197 -0.26 24.08 -6.92
N ALA A 198 0.36 23.76 -5.78
CA ALA A 198 1.66 23.13 -5.69
C ALA A 198 1.59 21.79 -4.97
N TRP A 199 2.67 21.03 -5.09
CA TRP A 199 2.85 19.75 -4.41
C TRP A 199 4.31 19.57 -3.99
N ILE A 200 4.61 18.55 -3.17
CA ILE A 200 5.98 18.21 -2.81
C ILE A 200 6.15 16.72 -3.12
N VAL A 201 7.05 16.42 -4.06
CA VAL A 201 7.34 15.05 -4.47
C VAL A 201 8.14 14.32 -3.38
N GLU A 202 7.80 13.05 -3.11
CA GLU A 202 8.48 12.20 -2.13
C GLU A 202 10.00 12.21 -2.32
N GLU A 203 10.46 12.08 -3.55
CA GLU A 203 11.88 11.98 -3.93
C GLU A 203 12.70 13.24 -3.64
N SER A 204 12.04 14.40 -3.51
CA SER A 204 12.73 15.67 -3.20
C SER A 204 13.14 15.79 -1.73
N ASN A 205 12.69 14.90 -0.88
CA ASN A 205 12.99 14.95 0.55
C ASN A 205 14.41 14.49 0.87
N ASN A 206 14.98 15.11 1.90
CA ASN A 206 16.22 14.66 2.53
C ASN A 206 15.88 13.71 3.69
N LEU A 207 15.94 12.41 3.44
CA LEU A 207 15.55 11.38 4.40
C LEU A 207 16.29 11.46 5.75
N PRO A 208 17.64 11.60 5.82
CA PRO A 208 18.35 11.79 7.08
C PRO A 208 17.89 13.02 7.87
N ALA A 209 17.65 14.15 7.17
CA ALA A 209 17.18 15.37 7.82
C ALA A 209 15.76 15.23 8.36
N LEU A 210 14.86 14.50 7.67
CA LEU A 210 13.52 14.19 8.16
C LEU A 210 13.58 13.45 9.49
N VAL A 211 14.41 12.42 9.57
CA VAL A 211 14.51 11.57 10.77
C VAL A 211 15.08 12.34 11.97
N ASN A 212 16.00 13.27 11.74
CA ASN A 212 16.54 14.11 12.81
C ASN A 212 15.48 15.04 13.44
N THR A 213 14.35 15.27 12.78
CA THR A 213 13.23 16.06 13.34
C THR A 213 12.28 15.23 14.19
N ILE A 214 12.39 13.90 14.13
CA ILE A 214 11.56 12.99 14.91
C ILE A 214 12.14 12.88 16.31
N GLN A 215 11.35 13.24 17.31
CA GLN A 215 11.68 12.99 18.71
C GLN A 215 11.41 11.49 18.99
N LEU A 216 12.45 10.68 19.03
CA LEU A 216 12.40 9.25 19.37
C LEU A 216 12.42 9.07 20.90
#